data_cd0a3279d174961e98fdad4a56d546ec
#
_entry.id   cd0a3279d174961e98fdad4a56d546ec
#
_cell.length_a   1.000
_cell.length_b   1.000
_cell.length_c   1.000
_cell.angle_alpha   90.00
_cell.angle_beta   90.00
_cell.angle_gamma   90.00
#
_symmetry.space_group_name_H-M   'P 1'
#
loop_
_entity.id
_entity.type
_entity.pdbx_description
1 polymer ?
#
loop_
_entity_poly.entity_id
_entity_poly.type
_entity_poly.pdbx_seq_one_letter_code
_entity_poly.pdbx_strand_id
1 'polypeptide(L)'
;MSVNVFVTGGAGYVGCALTGRLLQEGYEVTVFDNLMYGGRGLIPYFVDPKFHFIKGDIRDKQHLAEAVRKADIIVHLAAIVGYPACKRDPRLAEDVNIEGTRNLLAVRGESQTILYASTGSNYGAYTGALCTEETPLNPLTLYGISKTKAEREVLDAGNALAFRFATAFGVSNRMRLDLLINDFTYRALKERSLILYEKTFKRTFIHVRDMAASFSFAIRNLEKMKNDVFNVGSEKMNYNKEEIALKIQEKVPYYLHFADTGKDEDQRNYEVSYEKIRRLGLATTIDVDQGVDELIRAYSVIDVHSEYSNL
;
A
#
# COMPACT_ATOMS: atom_id res chain seq x y z
N MET A 1 -25.13 16.12 3.70
CA MET A 1 -23.78 16.49 4.17
C MET A 1 -22.80 15.64 3.38
N SER A 2 -21.66 16.19 2.94
CA SER A 2 -20.61 15.40 2.30
C SER A 2 -19.93 14.51 3.37
N VAL A 3 -19.61 13.29 3.02
CA VAL A 3 -18.87 12.37 3.91
C VAL A 3 -17.42 12.88 4.04
N ASN A 4 -16.95 13.01 5.27
CA ASN A 4 -15.60 13.44 5.58
C ASN A 4 -14.68 12.21 5.78
N VAL A 5 -13.69 12.05 4.91
CA VAL A 5 -12.73 10.95 4.95
C VAL A 5 -11.41 11.46 5.51
N PHE A 6 -11.00 10.93 6.65
CA PHE A 6 -9.72 11.22 7.28
C PHE A 6 -8.68 10.18 6.86
N VAL A 7 -7.58 10.62 6.26
CA VAL A 7 -6.55 9.73 5.71
C VAL A 7 -5.24 9.94 6.47
N THR A 8 -4.84 9.00 7.32
CA THR A 8 -3.50 9.01 7.90
C THR A 8 -2.49 8.48 6.90
N GLY A 9 -1.31 9.09 6.80
CA GLY A 9 -0.32 8.71 5.79
C GLY A 9 -0.71 9.13 4.37
N GLY A 10 -1.56 10.17 4.24
CA GLY A 10 -2.10 10.60 2.96
C GLY A 10 -1.08 11.24 2.02
N ALA A 11 0.08 11.70 2.52
CA ALA A 11 1.19 12.20 1.70
C ALA A 11 2.05 11.07 1.12
N GLY A 12 1.80 9.80 1.50
CA GLY A 12 2.49 8.62 1.02
C GLY A 12 2.06 8.18 -0.39
N TYR A 13 2.66 7.08 -0.86
CA TYR A 13 2.45 6.52 -2.21
C TYR A 13 0.98 6.16 -2.50
N VAL A 14 0.36 5.36 -1.65
CA VAL A 14 -1.06 5.02 -1.78
C VAL A 14 -1.95 6.20 -1.41
N GLY A 15 -1.55 6.97 -0.40
CA GLY A 15 -2.31 8.10 0.12
C GLY A 15 -2.54 9.20 -0.92
N CYS A 16 -1.53 9.54 -1.72
CA CYS A 16 -1.69 10.51 -2.80
C CYS A 16 -2.69 10.03 -3.87
N ALA A 17 -2.60 8.77 -4.31
CA ALA A 17 -3.52 8.21 -5.29
C ALA A 17 -4.97 8.17 -4.75
N LEU A 18 -5.12 7.80 -3.47
CA LEU A 18 -6.42 7.75 -2.80
C LEU A 18 -7.03 9.14 -2.63
N THR A 19 -6.24 10.12 -2.15
CA THR A 19 -6.70 11.50 -1.95
C THR A 19 -7.27 12.08 -3.26
N GLY A 20 -6.53 11.94 -4.36
CA GLY A 20 -7.02 12.42 -5.66
C GLY A 20 -8.31 11.75 -6.11
N ARG A 21 -8.43 10.44 -5.90
CA ARG A 21 -9.64 9.69 -6.23
C ARG A 21 -10.84 10.13 -5.38
N LEU A 22 -10.67 10.25 -4.07
CA LEU A 22 -11.76 10.65 -3.18
C LEU A 22 -12.27 12.07 -3.48
N LEU A 23 -11.37 13.01 -3.76
CA LEU A 23 -11.73 14.36 -4.18
C LEU A 23 -12.53 14.35 -5.50
N GLN A 24 -12.07 13.58 -6.50
CA GLN A 24 -12.80 13.42 -7.78
C GLN A 24 -14.20 12.81 -7.59
N GLU A 25 -14.37 11.95 -6.59
CA GLU A 25 -15.67 11.36 -6.24
C GLU A 25 -16.52 12.27 -5.33
N GLY A 26 -16.02 13.45 -4.97
CA GLY A 26 -16.76 14.49 -4.26
C GLY A 26 -16.73 14.42 -2.75
N TYR A 27 -15.91 13.54 -2.17
CA TYR A 27 -15.70 13.47 -0.71
C TYR A 27 -14.95 14.70 -0.19
N GLU A 28 -15.17 15.02 1.08
CA GLU A 28 -14.32 15.94 1.83
C GLU A 28 -13.17 15.13 2.43
N VAL A 29 -11.92 15.51 2.14
CA VAL A 29 -10.73 14.71 2.48
C VAL A 29 -9.80 15.48 3.39
N THR A 30 -9.58 14.95 4.58
CA THR A 30 -8.58 15.48 5.51
C THR A 30 -7.39 14.52 5.56
N VAL A 31 -6.22 14.98 5.08
CA VAL A 31 -4.97 14.22 5.16
C VAL A 31 -4.22 14.60 6.45
N PHE A 32 -3.82 13.58 7.23
CA PHE A 32 -2.97 13.71 8.41
C PHE A 32 -1.65 12.96 8.16
N ASP A 33 -0.53 13.69 8.11
CA ASP A 33 0.77 13.12 7.75
C ASP A 33 1.92 13.93 8.39
N ASN A 34 2.97 13.26 8.83
CA ASN A 34 4.15 13.93 9.41
C ASN A 34 5.16 14.39 8.37
N LEU A 35 4.92 14.07 7.09
CA LEU A 35 5.75 14.41 5.94
C LEU A 35 7.17 13.79 5.99
N MET A 36 7.31 12.62 6.61
CA MET A 36 8.60 11.91 6.68
C MET A 36 9.24 11.70 5.29
N TYR A 37 8.44 11.53 4.27
CA TYR A 37 8.85 11.35 2.88
C TYR A 37 8.47 12.54 1.99
N GLY A 38 8.40 13.76 2.58
CA GLY A 38 7.99 14.97 1.87
C GLY A 38 6.48 15.09 1.65
N GLY A 39 6.04 16.23 1.13
CA GLY A 39 4.62 16.54 0.90
C GLY A 39 4.28 16.97 -0.53
N ARG A 40 5.25 16.92 -1.46
CA ARG A 40 5.06 17.41 -2.84
C ARG A 40 3.91 16.72 -3.58
N GLY A 41 3.67 15.45 -3.27
CA GLY A 41 2.57 14.68 -3.86
C GLY A 41 1.17 15.23 -3.55
N LEU A 42 1.03 16.05 -2.53
CA LEU A 42 -0.24 16.69 -2.16
C LEU A 42 -0.49 18.03 -2.88
N ILE A 43 0.52 18.65 -3.46
CA ILE A 43 0.42 19.98 -4.09
C ILE A 43 -0.77 20.10 -5.06
N PRO A 44 -1.05 19.12 -5.94
CA PRO A 44 -2.16 19.21 -6.88
C PRO A 44 -3.55 19.32 -6.22
N TYR A 45 -3.68 18.93 -4.94
CA TYR A 45 -4.97 18.88 -4.26
C TYR A 45 -5.34 20.17 -3.53
N PHE A 46 -4.38 21.05 -3.26
CA PHE A 46 -4.63 22.32 -2.55
C PHE A 46 -5.54 23.30 -3.31
N VAL A 47 -5.78 23.06 -4.58
CA VAL A 47 -6.73 23.84 -5.38
C VAL A 47 -8.19 23.41 -5.15
N ASP A 48 -8.43 22.24 -4.55
CA ASP A 48 -9.76 21.74 -4.26
C ASP A 48 -10.21 22.21 -2.85
N PRO A 49 -11.33 22.95 -2.71
CA PRO A 49 -11.80 23.43 -1.42
C PRO A 49 -12.22 22.32 -0.44
N LYS A 50 -12.41 21.10 -0.90
CA LYS A 50 -12.71 19.91 -0.08
C LYS A 50 -11.45 19.22 0.44
N PHE A 51 -10.27 19.67 0.04
CA PHE A 51 -9.01 19.11 0.52
C PHE A 51 -8.51 19.86 1.75
N HIS A 52 -8.24 19.13 2.82
CA HIS A 52 -7.67 19.65 4.06
C HIS A 52 -6.39 18.89 4.40
N PHE A 53 -5.38 19.62 4.87
CA PHE A 53 -4.13 19.03 5.32
C PHE A 53 -3.80 19.44 6.76
N ILE A 54 -3.48 18.44 7.58
CA ILE A 54 -3.00 18.61 8.94
C ILE A 54 -1.65 17.92 9.07
N LYS A 55 -0.58 18.69 9.33
CA LYS A 55 0.73 18.11 9.60
C LYS A 55 0.74 17.54 11.02
N GLY A 56 0.89 16.23 11.17
CA GLY A 56 0.92 15.58 12.48
C GLY A 56 1.43 14.15 12.41
N ASP A 57 1.78 13.62 13.57
CA ASP A 57 2.30 12.27 13.74
C ASP A 57 1.29 11.42 14.52
N ILE A 58 0.99 10.20 14.04
CA ILE A 58 0.03 9.30 14.72
C ILE A 58 0.52 8.84 16.10
N ARG A 59 1.79 9.07 16.45
CA ARG A 59 2.34 8.82 17.78
C ARG A 59 1.96 9.95 18.77
N ASP A 60 1.61 11.13 18.28
CA ASP A 60 1.06 12.21 19.08
C ASP A 60 -0.46 12.03 19.26
N LYS A 61 -0.82 11.34 20.33
CA LYS A 61 -2.21 10.98 20.63
C LYS A 61 -3.12 12.19 20.82
N GLN A 62 -2.62 13.28 21.44
CA GLN A 62 -3.43 14.48 21.68
C GLN A 62 -3.77 15.18 20.36
N HIS A 63 -2.77 15.43 19.52
CA HIS A 63 -2.98 16.07 18.22
C HIS A 63 -3.84 15.21 17.30
N LEU A 64 -3.64 13.88 17.30
CA LEU A 64 -4.47 12.94 16.55
C LEU A 64 -5.97 13.00 16.99
N ALA A 65 -6.24 13.10 18.31
CA ALA A 65 -7.59 13.18 18.83
C ALA A 65 -8.34 14.44 18.34
N GLU A 66 -7.65 15.57 18.28
CA GLU A 66 -8.21 16.81 17.75
C GLU A 66 -8.47 16.71 16.23
N ALA A 67 -7.51 16.14 15.49
CA ALA A 67 -7.56 16.05 14.05
C ALA A 67 -8.65 15.10 13.53
N VAL A 68 -8.86 13.96 14.18
CA VAL A 68 -9.78 12.90 13.71
C VAL A 68 -11.27 13.20 14.05
N ARG A 69 -11.55 14.14 14.93
CA ARG A 69 -12.86 14.35 15.53
C ARG A 69 -14.01 14.56 14.54
N LYS A 70 -13.74 15.15 13.38
CA LYS A 70 -14.76 15.46 12.37
C LYS A 70 -14.91 14.39 11.29
N ALA A 71 -14.14 13.32 11.36
CA ALA A 71 -14.19 12.27 10.36
C ALA A 71 -15.45 11.41 10.51
N ASP A 72 -16.03 11.03 9.39
CA ASP A 72 -17.03 9.95 9.31
C ASP A 72 -16.34 8.60 9.11
N ILE A 73 -15.31 8.61 8.26
CA ILE A 73 -14.54 7.44 7.85
C ILE A 73 -13.05 7.74 8.00
N ILE A 74 -12.30 6.77 8.51
CA ILE A 74 -10.86 6.85 8.68
C ILE A 74 -10.20 5.82 7.76
N VAL A 75 -9.35 6.27 6.83
CA VAL A 75 -8.48 5.38 6.07
C VAL A 75 -7.07 5.43 6.67
N HIS A 76 -6.68 4.31 7.31
CA HIS A 76 -5.43 4.25 8.05
C HIS A 76 -4.31 3.65 7.19
N LEU A 77 -3.48 4.54 6.60
CA LEU A 77 -2.33 4.19 5.75
C LEU A 77 -0.98 4.47 6.42
N ALA A 78 -0.93 5.33 7.46
CA ALA A 78 0.31 5.71 8.13
C ALA A 78 1.03 4.48 8.69
N ALA A 79 2.21 4.19 8.17
CA ALA A 79 3.05 3.06 8.57
C ALA A 79 4.48 3.21 8.06
N ILE A 80 5.44 2.61 8.74
CA ILE A 80 6.76 2.29 8.17
C ILE A 80 6.57 1.03 7.33
N VAL A 81 6.76 1.13 6.00
CA VAL A 81 6.35 0.12 5.02
C VAL A 81 7.55 -0.54 4.37
N GLY A 82 7.53 -1.87 4.35
CA GLY A 82 8.52 -2.71 3.70
C GLY A 82 9.58 -3.23 4.65
N TYR A 83 10.10 -4.43 4.32
CA TYR A 83 11.09 -5.11 5.14
C TYR A 83 12.36 -4.28 5.38
N PRO A 84 12.98 -3.64 4.34
CA PRO A 84 14.22 -2.89 4.55
C PRO A 84 14.06 -1.68 5.47
N ALA A 85 12.96 -0.92 5.34
CA ALA A 85 12.69 0.25 6.18
C ALA A 85 12.45 -0.17 7.65
N CYS A 86 11.68 -1.22 7.90
CA CYS A 86 11.44 -1.74 9.24
C CYS A 86 12.71 -2.35 9.87
N LYS A 87 13.59 -2.97 9.07
CA LYS A 87 14.88 -3.52 9.54
C LYS A 87 15.85 -2.40 9.94
N ARG A 88 15.86 -1.29 9.19
CA ARG A 88 16.74 -0.15 9.46
C ARG A 88 16.44 0.51 10.81
N ASP A 89 15.17 0.66 11.17
CA ASP A 89 14.74 1.17 12.46
C ASP A 89 13.54 0.37 12.99
N PRO A 90 13.83 -0.76 13.69
CA PRO A 90 12.79 -1.62 14.25
C PRO A 90 11.91 -0.93 15.30
N ARG A 91 12.49 -0.03 16.10
CA ARG A 91 11.77 0.71 17.13
C ARG A 91 10.79 1.68 16.53
N LEU A 92 11.22 2.47 15.54
CA LEU A 92 10.35 3.37 14.80
C LEU A 92 9.21 2.59 14.13
N ALA A 93 9.50 1.42 13.54
CA ALA A 93 8.48 0.59 12.91
C ALA A 93 7.43 0.11 13.91
N GLU A 94 7.83 -0.29 15.11
CA GLU A 94 6.91 -0.68 16.19
C GLU A 94 6.10 0.51 16.70
N ASP A 95 6.76 1.63 17.00
CA ASP A 95 6.13 2.86 17.50
C ASP A 95 5.07 3.39 16.51
N VAL A 96 5.34 3.36 15.20
CA VAL A 96 4.41 3.84 14.18
C VAL A 96 3.33 2.80 13.88
N ASN A 97 3.72 1.55 13.56
CA ASN A 97 2.78 0.56 13.04
C ASN A 97 1.86 -0.03 14.11
N ILE A 98 2.32 -0.11 15.37
CA ILE A 98 1.56 -0.69 16.47
C ILE A 98 1.04 0.41 17.39
N GLU A 99 1.93 1.18 18.03
CA GLU A 99 1.49 2.17 19.02
C GLU A 99 0.72 3.33 18.35
N GLY A 100 1.14 3.76 17.15
CA GLY A 100 0.38 4.74 16.36
C GLY A 100 -1.03 4.25 15.99
N THR A 101 -1.18 2.96 15.63
CA THR A 101 -2.51 2.35 15.39
C THR A 101 -3.33 2.31 16.68
N ARG A 102 -2.75 1.96 17.82
CA ARG A 102 -3.41 1.97 19.13
C ARG A 102 -3.86 3.36 19.54
N ASN A 103 -3.04 4.38 19.30
CA ASN A 103 -3.43 5.76 19.53
C ASN A 103 -4.67 6.13 18.72
N LEU A 104 -4.70 5.76 17.43
CA LEU A 104 -5.86 6.02 16.57
C LEU A 104 -7.12 5.30 17.09
N LEU A 105 -7.01 4.03 17.46
CA LEU A 105 -8.12 3.26 18.05
C LEU A 105 -8.63 3.87 19.35
N ALA A 106 -7.73 4.41 20.18
CA ALA A 106 -8.08 5.00 21.47
C ALA A 106 -8.75 6.38 21.36
N VAL A 107 -8.59 7.10 20.23
CA VAL A 107 -9.11 8.46 20.06
C VAL A 107 -10.26 8.57 19.06
N ARG A 108 -10.50 7.52 18.27
CA ARG A 108 -11.64 7.52 17.33
C ARG A 108 -12.97 7.47 18.08
N GLY A 109 -14.00 8.10 17.52
CA GLY A 109 -15.37 7.94 17.99
C GLY A 109 -15.98 6.59 17.59
N GLU A 110 -16.94 6.09 18.36
CA GLU A 110 -17.59 4.78 18.12
C GLU A 110 -18.28 4.70 16.74
N SER A 111 -18.79 5.81 16.23
CA SER A 111 -19.45 5.90 14.91
C SER A 111 -18.48 5.93 13.74
N GLN A 112 -17.19 6.21 13.97
CA GLN A 112 -16.18 6.34 12.93
C GLN A 112 -15.71 4.96 12.46
N THR A 113 -15.89 4.67 11.18
CA THR A 113 -15.44 3.40 10.58
C THR A 113 -13.97 3.48 10.15
N ILE A 114 -13.15 2.48 10.51
CA ILE A 114 -11.75 2.38 10.07
C ILE A 114 -11.62 1.43 8.89
N LEU A 115 -10.97 1.90 7.81
CA LEU A 115 -10.47 1.11 6.69
C LEU A 115 -8.95 0.99 6.83
N TYR A 116 -8.47 -0.21 7.15
CA TYR A 116 -7.07 -0.45 7.44
C TYR A 116 -6.32 -1.03 6.25
N ALA A 117 -5.19 -0.42 5.87
CA ALA A 117 -4.28 -0.98 4.88
C ALA A 117 -3.40 -2.06 5.51
N SER A 118 -3.80 -3.31 5.41
CA SER A 118 -2.99 -4.48 5.77
C SER A 118 -2.17 -4.97 4.56
N THR A 119 -1.60 -6.16 4.63
CA THR A 119 -0.65 -6.68 3.63
C THR A 119 -0.77 -8.19 3.45
N GLY A 120 -0.61 -8.69 2.22
CA GLY A 120 -0.44 -10.11 1.96
C GLY A 120 0.82 -10.72 2.61
N SER A 121 1.79 -9.89 3.05
CA SER A 121 2.96 -10.37 3.79
C SER A 121 2.62 -11.07 5.11
N ASN A 122 1.38 -10.92 5.58
CA ASN A 122 0.85 -11.60 6.77
C ASN A 122 0.84 -13.12 6.61
N TYR A 123 0.71 -13.65 5.37
CA TYR A 123 0.72 -15.10 5.10
C TYR A 123 2.11 -15.73 5.30
N GLY A 124 3.18 -14.94 5.11
CA GLY A 124 4.57 -15.40 5.34
C GLY A 124 5.01 -16.49 4.37
N ALA A 125 5.67 -17.53 4.88
CA ALA A 125 6.07 -18.71 4.11
C ALA A 125 4.97 -19.77 4.16
N TYR A 126 3.97 -19.61 3.33
CA TYR A 126 2.91 -20.61 3.18
C TYR A 126 3.22 -21.53 2.00
N THR A 127 3.39 -22.83 2.27
CA THR A 127 3.74 -23.84 1.25
C THR A 127 2.54 -24.68 0.80
N GLY A 128 1.34 -24.32 1.25
CA GLY A 128 0.10 -24.99 0.92
C GLY A 128 -0.52 -24.52 -0.39
N ALA A 129 -1.81 -24.77 -0.52
CA ALA A 129 -2.63 -24.26 -1.62
C ALA A 129 -2.77 -22.73 -1.56
N LEU A 130 -3.58 -22.19 -2.44
CA LEU A 130 -3.94 -20.77 -2.53
C LEU A 130 -4.34 -20.17 -1.15
N CYS A 131 -3.71 -19.07 -0.73
CA CYS A 131 -4.08 -18.36 0.51
C CYS A 131 -5.44 -17.69 0.36
N THR A 132 -6.31 -17.89 1.31
CA THR A 132 -7.58 -17.17 1.48
C THR A 132 -7.54 -16.33 2.75
N GLU A 133 -8.58 -15.56 3.04
CA GLU A 133 -8.67 -14.77 4.26
C GLU A 133 -8.69 -15.62 5.54
N GLU A 134 -9.11 -16.89 5.45
CA GLU A 134 -9.13 -17.88 6.55
C GLU A 134 -7.78 -18.58 6.75
N THR A 135 -6.84 -18.44 5.81
CA THR A 135 -5.50 -19.03 5.93
C THR A 135 -4.78 -18.49 7.17
N PRO A 136 -4.22 -19.35 8.05
CA PRO A 136 -3.47 -18.91 9.21
C PRO A 136 -2.32 -17.98 8.83
N LEU A 137 -2.17 -16.89 9.58
CA LEU A 137 -1.13 -15.90 9.35
C LEU A 137 0.17 -16.33 10.04
N ASN A 138 1.27 -16.32 9.28
CA ASN A 138 2.61 -16.66 9.76
C ASN A 138 3.67 -15.69 9.19
N PRO A 139 3.60 -14.40 9.58
CA PRO A 139 4.49 -13.38 9.03
C PRO A 139 5.96 -13.63 9.42
N LEU A 140 6.87 -13.49 8.45
CA LEU A 140 8.31 -13.75 8.62
C LEU A 140 9.13 -12.50 8.94
N THR A 141 8.63 -11.33 8.60
CA THR A 141 9.37 -10.07 8.70
C THR A 141 8.76 -9.17 9.77
N LEU A 142 9.57 -8.28 10.35
CA LEU A 142 9.07 -7.27 11.30
C LEU A 142 7.91 -6.45 10.73
N TYR A 143 7.97 -6.13 9.43
CA TYR A 143 6.85 -5.47 8.74
C TYR A 143 5.58 -6.32 8.78
N GLY A 144 5.65 -7.57 8.35
CA GLY A 144 4.49 -8.48 8.38
C GLY A 144 3.96 -8.69 9.79
N ILE A 145 4.85 -8.89 10.77
CA ILE A 145 4.48 -9.07 12.18
C ILE A 145 3.73 -7.85 12.72
N SER A 146 4.27 -6.63 12.52
CA SER A 146 3.65 -5.40 13.01
C SER A 146 2.30 -5.13 12.33
N LYS A 147 2.19 -5.36 11.02
CA LYS A 147 0.94 -5.20 10.27
C LYS A 147 -0.12 -6.23 10.67
N THR A 148 0.27 -7.49 10.90
CA THR A 148 -0.64 -8.56 11.39
C THR A 148 -1.19 -8.22 12.77
N LYS A 149 -0.34 -7.74 13.69
CA LYS A 149 -0.75 -7.35 15.03
C LYS A 149 -1.74 -6.19 15.00
N ALA A 150 -1.41 -5.15 14.24
CA ALA A 150 -2.28 -3.98 14.07
C ALA A 150 -3.62 -4.34 13.37
N GLU A 151 -3.61 -5.22 12.35
CA GLU A 151 -4.82 -5.73 11.70
C GLU A 151 -5.78 -6.36 12.72
N ARG A 152 -5.25 -7.25 13.57
CA ARG A 152 -6.04 -7.90 14.62
C ARG A 152 -6.65 -6.89 15.58
N GLU A 153 -5.84 -5.96 16.11
CA GLU A 153 -6.30 -4.93 17.05
C GLU A 153 -7.37 -4.01 16.41
N VAL A 154 -7.23 -3.68 15.12
CA VAL A 154 -8.23 -2.89 14.39
C VAL A 154 -9.56 -3.64 14.23
N LEU A 155 -9.52 -4.92 13.86
CA LEU A 155 -10.73 -5.74 13.69
C LEU A 155 -11.40 -6.04 15.04
N ASP A 156 -10.63 -6.34 16.08
CA ASP A 156 -11.13 -6.59 17.45
C ASP A 156 -11.82 -5.35 18.04
N ALA A 157 -11.39 -4.15 17.66
CA ALA A 157 -12.02 -2.90 18.09
C ALA A 157 -13.39 -2.65 17.43
N GLY A 158 -13.79 -3.43 16.42
CA GLY A 158 -15.07 -3.34 15.71
C GLY A 158 -15.22 -2.06 14.87
N ASN A 159 -16.32 -1.97 14.12
CA ASN A 159 -16.59 -0.90 13.15
C ASN A 159 -15.37 -0.59 12.28
N ALA A 160 -14.79 -1.64 11.70
CA ALA A 160 -13.57 -1.56 10.91
C ALA A 160 -13.56 -2.64 9.82
N LEU A 161 -12.71 -2.47 8.80
CA LEU A 161 -12.37 -3.51 7.86
C LEU A 161 -10.88 -3.43 7.51
N ALA A 162 -10.30 -4.53 7.05
CA ALA A 162 -8.91 -4.57 6.67
C ALA A 162 -8.72 -5.09 5.24
N PHE A 163 -7.77 -4.50 4.52
CA PHE A 163 -7.35 -4.96 3.20
C PHE A 163 -5.94 -5.56 3.25
N ARG A 164 -5.81 -6.84 2.96
CA ARG A 164 -4.52 -7.52 2.72
C ARG A 164 -4.12 -7.33 1.27
N PHE A 165 -3.43 -6.24 1.01
CA PHE A 165 -3.02 -5.89 -0.34
C PHE A 165 -1.90 -6.77 -0.89
N ALA A 166 -1.99 -7.07 -2.20
CA ALA A 166 -0.87 -7.51 -3.02
C ALA A 166 0.24 -6.45 -3.08
N THR A 167 1.40 -6.79 -3.65
CA THR A 167 2.53 -5.87 -3.78
C THR A 167 2.18 -4.73 -4.73
N ALA A 168 2.26 -3.50 -4.23
CA ALA A 168 1.90 -2.30 -4.98
C ALA A 168 2.90 -1.99 -6.11
N PHE A 169 2.42 -1.41 -7.21
CA PHE A 169 3.23 -0.84 -8.30
C PHE A 169 2.50 0.29 -9.01
N GLY A 170 3.20 1.00 -9.92
CA GLY A 170 2.61 2.02 -10.79
C GLY A 170 2.93 3.45 -10.39
N VAL A 171 2.35 4.42 -11.09
CA VAL A 171 2.62 5.85 -10.94
C VAL A 171 1.72 6.46 -9.87
N SER A 172 2.33 7.24 -8.97
CA SER A 172 1.64 8.07 -7.98
C SER A 172 2.36 9.41 -7.84
N ASN A 173 1.67 10.44 -7.37
CA ASN A 173 2.27 11.77 -7.14
C ASN A 173 3.44 11.74 -6.13
N ARG A 174 3.42 10.82 -5.18
CA ARG A 174 4.58 10.44 -4.39
C ARG A 174 5.04 9.07 -4.85
N MET A 175 6.11 9.00 -5.62
CA MET A 175 6.65 7.75 -6.17
C MET A 175 7.31 6.87 -5.11
N ARG A 176 7.42 5.58 -5.41
CA ARG A 176 8.21 4.60 -4.67
C ARG A 176 9.06 3.81 -5.63
N LEU A 177 10.32 4.21 -5.77
CA LEU A 177 11.30 3.54 -6.64
C LEU A 177 11.83 2.23 -6.06
N ASP A 178 11.61 2.00 -4.77
CA ASP A 178 11.98 0.77 -4.05
C ASP A 178 10.99 -0.40 -4.22
N LEU A 179 9.86 -0.20 -4.91
CA LEU A 179 8.92 -1.28 -5.23
C LEU A 179 9.39 -2.07 -6.45
N LEU A 180 9.30 -3.40 -6.41
CA LEU A 180 9.91 -4.31 -7.37
C LEU A 180 9.70 -3.91 -8.85
N ILE A 181 8.44 -3.75 -9.29
CA ILE A 181 8.15 -3.39 -10.69
C ILE A 181 8.64 -1.97 -10.99
N ASN A 182 8.48 -1.04 -10.06
CA ASN A 182 8.93 0.34 -10.21
C ASN A 182 10.46 0.41 -10.31
N ASP A 183 11.19 -0.28 -9.42
CA ASP A 183 12.65 -0.39 -9.43
C ASP A 183 13.18 -1.02 -10.72
N PHE A 184 12.63 -2.17 -11.10
CA PHE A 184 13.08 -2.88 -12.30
C PHE A 184 12.89 -2.02 -13.56
N THR A 185 11.73 -1.35 -13.68
CA THR A 185 11.45 -0.45 -14.80
C THR A 185 12.40 0.75 -14.80
N TYR A 186 12.67 1.33 -13.62
CA TYR A 186 13.61 2.43 -13.48
C TYR A 186 15.03 2.03 -13.91
N ARG A 187 15.54 0.92 -13.39
CA ARG A 187 16.88 0.41 -13.68
C ARG A 187 17.02 0.01 -15.16
N ALA A 188 16.00 -0.61 -15.73
CA ALA A 188 15.97 -0.92 -17.16
C ALA A 188 16.12 0.33 -18.02
N LEU A 189 15.45 1.43 -17.67
CA LEU A 189 15.50 2.68 -18.43
C LEU A 189 16.77 3.48 -18.23
N LYS A 190 17.20 3.65 -16.97
CA LYS A 190 18.29 4.57 -16.60
C LYS A 190 19.65 3.89 -16.52
N GLU A 191 19.73 2.67 -15.96
CA GLU A 191 20.96 1.93 -15.80
C GLU A 191 21.24 0.96 -16.96
N ARG A 192 20.22 0.67 -17.77
CA ARG A 192 20.30 -0.26 -18.91
C ARG A 192 20.76 -1.67 -18.53
N SER A 193 20.65 -2.01 -17.26
CA SER A 193 21.03 -3.34 -16.74
C SER A 193 20.21 -3.71 -15.51
N LEU A 194 19.96 -5.01 -15.35
CA LEU A 194 19.32 -5.58 -14.18
C LEU A 194 19.96 -6.93 -13.84
N ILE A 195 20.41 -7.07 -12.60
CA ILE A 195 20.94 -8.32 -12.08
C ILE A 195 19.95 -8.85 -11.04
N LEU A 196 19.47 -10.09 -11.21
CA LEU A 196 18.45 -10.70 -10.36
C LEU A 196 18.98 -11.95 -9.65
N TYR A 197 18.61 -12.06 -8.37
CA TYR A 197 18.84 -13.26 -7.55
C TYR A 197 17.49 -13.91 -7.22
N GLU A 198 17.49 -15.22 -6.94
CA GLU A 198 16.28 -15.97 -6.52
C GLU A 198 15.06 -15.61 -7.37
N LYS A 199 15.22 -15.79 -8.69
CA LYS A 199 14.30 -15.28 -9.71
C LYS A 199 12.90 -15.93 -9.70
N THR A 200 12.74 -17.08 -9.05
CA THR A 200 11.55 -17.94 -9.14
C THR A 200 10.48 -17.66 -8.11
N PHE A 201 10.76 -16.87 -7.06
CA PHE A 201 9.78 -16.57 -6.03
C PHE A 201 8.62 -15.74 -6.57
N LYS A 202 7.42 -16.29 -6.46
CA LYS A 202 6.19 -15.65 -6.91
C LYS A 202 5.69 -14.60 -5.91
N ARG A 203 5.14 -13.54 -6.45
CA ARG A 203 4.44 -12.49 -5.72
C ARG A 203 3.21 -12.05 -6.48
N THR A 204 2.20 -11.64 -5.75
CA THR A 204 1.02 -11.01 -6.33
C THR A 204 1.23 -9.50 -6.39
N PHE A 205 0.70 -8.86 -7.43
CA PHE A 205 0.82 -7.42 -7.63
C PHE A 205 -0.54 -6.75 -7.74
N ILE A 206 -0.57 -5.44 -7.44
CA ILE A 206 -1.73 -4.58 -7.61
C ILE A 206 -1.28 -3.17 -7.97
N HIS A 207 -1.94 -2.56 -8.94
CA HIS A 207 -1.68 -1.18 -9.30
C HIS A 207 -2.16 -0.22 -8.20
N VAL A 208 -1.41 0.86 -7.91
CA VAL A 208 -1.72 1.82 -6.84
C VAL A 208 -3.10 2.47 -7.00
N ARG A 209 -3.56 2.71 -8.22
CA ARG A 209 -4.91 3.23 -8.49
C ARG A 209 -6.02 2.21 -8.19
N ASP A 210 -5.76 0.92 -8.37
CA ASP A 210 -6.70 -0.13 -7.95
C ASP A 210 -6.74 -0.27 -6.42
N MET A 211 -5.61 -0.04 -5.71
CA MET A 211 -5.63 0.09 -4.26
C MET A 211 -6.52 1.27 -3.81
N ALA A 212 -6.36 2.44 -4.43
CA ALA A 212 -7.22 3.59 -4.16
C ALA A 212 -8.70 3.29 -4.48
N ALA A 213 -8.96 2.59 -5.58
CA ALA A 213 -10.30 2.15 -5.97
C ALA A 213 -10.93 1.22 -4.93
N SER A 214 -10.14 0.35 -4.29
CA SER A 214 -10.62 -0.58 -3.26
C SER A 214 -11.14 0.16 -2.03
N PHE A 215 -10.44 1.19 -1.57
CA PHE A 215 -10.92 2.03 -0.46
C PHE A 215 -12.20 2.77 -0.82
N SER A 216 -12.24 3.40 -1.99
CA SER A 216 -13.43 4.09 -2.47
C SER A 216 -14.62 3.12 -2.63
N PHE A 217 -14.40 1.91 -3.13
CA PHE A 217 -15.41 0.86 -3.20
C PHE A 217 -15.93 0.48 -1.80
N ALA A 218 -15.03 0.30 -0.82
CA ALA A 218 -15.42 -0.03 0.55
C ALA A 218 -16.26 1.08 1.19
N ILE A 219 -15.90 2.34 0.98
CA ILE A 219 -16.68 3.49 1.48
C ILE A 219 -18.13 3.43 1.01
N ARG A 220 -18.37 3.04 -0.24
CA ARG A 220 -19.72 2.90 -0.81
C ARG A 220 -20.44 1.61 -0.39
N ASN A 221 -19.73 0.64 0.18
CA ASN A 221 -20.25 -0.69 0.53
C ASN A 221 -20.01 -1.07 2.00
N LEU A 222 -19.83 -0.10 2.90
CA LEU A 222 -19.45 -0.30 4.30
C LEU A 222 -20.32 -1.35 5.01
N GLU A 223 -21.65 -1.27 4.84
CA GLU A 223 -22.58 -2.18 5.51
C GLU A 223 -22.38 -3.67 5.16
N LYS A 224 -21.79 -3.94 3.98
CA LYS A 224 -21.49 -5.31 3.52
C LYS A 224 -20.07 -5.75 3.85
N MET A 225 -19.21 -4.80 4.21
CA MET A 225 -17.76 -5.05 4.33
C MET A 225 -17.21 -4.84 5.73
N LYS A 226 -17.91 -4.10 6.60
CA LYS A 226 -17.43 -3.82 7.95
C LYS A 226 -17.27 -5.09 8.81
N ASN A 227 -16.31 -5.05 9.73
CA ASN A 227 -15.91 -6.13 10.64
C ASN A 227 -15.38 -7.37 9.92
N ASP A 228 -14.73 -7.17 8.78
CA ASP A 228 -14.19 -8.26 7.98
C ASP A 228 -12.83 -7.89 7.35
N VAL A 229 -12.13 -8.88 6.81
CA VAL A 229 -10.86 -8.74 6.11
C VAL A 229 -10.99 -9.25 4.68
N PHE A 230 -10.32 -8.59 3.74
CA PHE A 230 -10.35 -8.92 2.32
C PHE A 230 -8.96 -8.92 1.72
N ASN A 231 -8.63 -9.95 0.97
CA ASN A 231 -7.49 -9.93 0.06
C ASN A 231 -7.80 -9.02 -1.14
N VAL A 232 -6.85 -8.16 -1.51
CA VAL A 232 -7.03 -7.22 -2.62
C VAL A 232 -5.86 -7.31 -3.60
N GLY A 233 -6.17 -7.73 -4.82
CA GLY A 233 -5.24 -7.96 -5.90
C GLY A 233 -5.92 -8.71 -7.05
N SER A 234 -5.12 -9.49 -7.82
CA SER A 234 -5.63 -10.32 -8.90
C SER A 234 -4.80 -11.58 -9.05
N GLU A 235 -5.47 -12.73 -9.18
CA GLU A 235 -4.81 -14.01 -9.48
C GLU A 235 -4.03 -13.95 -10.82
N LYS A 236 -4.45 -13.10 -11.75
CA LYS A 236 -3.78 -12.88 -13.04
C LYS A 236 -2.47 -12.10 -12.92
N MET A 237 -2.20 -11.50 -11.77
CA MET A 237 -0.99 -10.74 -11.50
C MET A 237 -0.05 -11.45 -10.52
N ASN A 238 -0.03 -12.78 -10.53
CA ASN A 238 0.95 -13.61 -9.86
C ASN A 238 2.16 -13.83 -10.78
N TYR A 239 3.25 -13.14 -10.49
CA TYR A 239 4.49 -13.21 -11.26
C TYR A 239 5.68 -13.47 -10.37
N ASN A 240 6.68 -14.15 -10.90
CA ASN A 240 8.02 -14.17 -10.31
C ASN A 240 8.89 -13.02 -10.86
N LYS A 241 10.10 -12.85 -10.32
CA LYS A 241 11.00 -11.76 -10.73
C LYS A 241 11.42 -11.86 -12.20
N GLU A 242 11.66 -13.09 -12.69
CA GLU A 242 12.05 -13.35 -14.07
C GLU A 242 10.95 -12.92 -15.04
N GLU A 243 9.70 -13.32 -14.77
CA GLU A 243 8.55 -12.96 -15.60
C GLU A 243 8.34 -11.45 -15.68
N ILE A 244 8.47 -10.72 -14.55
CA ILE A 244 8.40 -9.25 -14.54
C ILE A 244 9.56 -8.64 -15.35
N ALA A 245 10.79 -9.13 -15.17
CA ALA A 245 11.94 -8.61 -15.90
C ALA A 245 11.79 -8.82 -17.42
N LEU A 246 11.34 -9.99 -17.85
CA LEU A 246 11.09 -10.27 -19.27
C LEU A 246 9.98 -9.37 -19.86
N LYS A 247 8.87 -9.15 -19.15
CA LYS A 247 7.82 -8.21 -19.57
C LYS A 247 8.35 -6.79 -19.77
N ILE A 248 9.23 -6.33 -18.87
CA ILE A 248 9.88 -5.03 -19.03
C ILE A 248 10.84 -5.03 -20.22
N GLN A 249 11.58 -6.13 -20.44
CA GLN A 249 12.54 -6.26 -21.56
C GLN A 249 11.84 -6.21 -22.93
N GLU A 250 10.62 -6.71 -23.04
CA GLU A 250 9.81 -6.57 -24.26
C GLU A 250 9.52 -5.11 -24.65
N LYS A 251 9.52 -4.19 -23.66
CA LYS A 251 9.20 -2.76 -23.85
C LYS A 251 10.44 -1.86 -23.88
N VAL A 252 11.49 -2.25 -23.16
CA VAL A 252 12.72 -1.46 -23.01
C VAL A 252 13.92 -2.40 -23.19
N PRO A 253 14.81 -2.17 -24.16
CA PRO A 253 16.02 -2.98 -24.32
C PRO A 253 17.03 -2.66 -23.20
N TYR A 254 17.42 -3.70 -22.45
CA TYR A 254 18.44 -3.61 -21.39
C TYR A 254 19.13 -4.98 -21.21
N TYR A 255 20.28 -4.96 -20.53
CA TYR A 255 21.02 -6.18 -20.19
C TYR A 255 20.39 -6.84 -18.94
N LEU A 256 19.88 -8.07 -19.09
CA LEU A 256 19.33 -8.87 -18.01
C LEU A 256 20.28 -10.01 -17.68
N HIS A 257 20.68 -10.11 -16.42
CA HIS A 257 21.53 -11.17 -15.91
C HIS A 257 20.91 -11.87 -14.70
N PHE A 258 20.91 -13.20 -14.70
CA PHE A 258 20.49 -14.00 -13.57
C PHE A 258 21.74 -14.52 -12.84
N ALA A 259 21.93 -14.06 -11.61
CA ALA A 259 23.08 -14.46 -10.81
C ALA A 259 22.76 -15.69 -9.95
N ASP A 260 23.68 -16.64 -9.90
CA ASP A 260 23.56 -17.87 -9.12
C ASP A 260 23.86 -17.66 -7.63
N THR A 261 24.46 -16.52 -7.28
CA THR A 261 24.86 -16.16 -5.91
C THR A 261 24.15 -14.88 -5.46
N GLY A 262 23.66 -14.88 -4.24
CA GLY A 262 22.89 -13.79 -3.63
C GLY A 262 21.62 -14.33 -2.99
N LYS A 263 21.10 -13.62 -2.00
CA LYS A 263 19.84 -13.96 -1.34
C LYS A 263 18.92 -12.75 -1.32
N ASP A 264 17.64 -12.99 -1.61
CA ASP A 264 16.58 -12.06 -1.26
C ASP A 264 16.17 -12.37 0.20
N GLU A 265 16.29 -11.41 1.08
CA GLU A 265 15.86 -11.59 2.47
C GLU A 265 14.34 -11.72 2.58
N ASP A 266 13.61 -11.28 1.56
CA ASP A 266 12.15 -11.36 1.48
C ASP A 266 11.70 -12.61 0.69
N GLN A 267 11.86 -13.77 1.31
CA GLN A 267 11.59 -15.10 0.73
C GLN A 267 10.10 -15.47 0.71
N ARG A 268 9.22 -14.52 0.40
CA ARG A 268 7.80 -14.80 0.25
C ARG A 268 7.55 -15.57 -1.06
N ASN A 269 6.84 -16.67 -0.97
CA ASN A 269 6.43 -17.48 -2.12
C ASN A 269 5.04 -18.06 -1.84
N TYR A 270 3.99 -17.33 -2.20
CA TYR A 270 2.61 -17.75 -2.02
C TYR A 270 1.71 -17.17 -3.10
N GLU A 271 0.63 -17.87 -3.38
CA GLU A 271 -0.46 -17.40 -4.23
C GLU A 271 -1.66 -17.04 -3.35
N VAL A 272 -2.43 -16.02 -3.76
CA VAL A 272 -3.55 -15.50 -2.98
C VAL A 272 -4.82 -15.50 -3.80
N SER A 273 -5.91 -15.94 -3.19
CA SER A 273 -7.27 -15.82 -3.74
C SER A 273 -7.85 -14.44 -3.47
N TYR A 274 -8.46 -13.87 -4.46
CA TYR A 274 -9.20 -12.60 -4.39
C TYR A 274 -10.71 -12.79 -4.62
N GLU A 275 -11.17 -14.03 -4.51
CA GLU A 275 -12.55 -14.43 -4.78
C GLU A 275 -13.54 -13.71 -3.87
N LYS A 276 -13.22 -13.55 -2.58
CA LYS A 276 -14.10 -12.93 -1.58
C LYS A 276 -14.50 -11.51 -1.98
N ILE A 277 -13.53 -10.66 -2.31
CA ILE A 277 -13.81 -9.27 -2.70
C ILE A 277 -14.43 -9.18 -4.11
N ARG A 278 -14.05 -10.08 -5.01
CA ARG A 278 -14.61 -10.15 -6.36
C ARG A 278 -16.11 -10.47 -6.34
N ARG A 279 -16.57 -11.31 -5.42
CA ARG A 279 -18.02 -11.59 -5.22
C ARG A 279 -18.81 -10.37 -4.79
N LEU A 280 -18.18 -9.39 -4.16
CA LEU A 280 -18.80 -8.10 -3.85
C LEU A 280 -18.82 -7.13 -5.05
N GLY A 281 -18.17 -7.46 -6.16
CA GLY A 281 -18.14 -6.67 -7.37
C GLY A 281 -16.88 -5.83 -7.57
N LEU A 282 -15.84 -5.97 -6.72
CA LEU A 282 -14.57 -5.30 -6.95
C LEU A 282 -13.62 -6.20 -7.76
N ALA A 283 -13.08 -5.64 -8.84
CA ALA A 283 -12.00 -6.23 -9.63
C ALA A 283 -10.93 -5.17 -9.91
N THR A 284 -9.68 -5.61 -10.04
CA THR A 284 -8.58 -4.76 -10.51
C THR A 284 -8.75 -4.49 -12.01
N THR A 285 -8.36 -3.29 -12.44
CA THR A 285 -8.57 -2.83 -13.82
C THR A 285 -7.27 -2.57 -14.58
N ILE A 286 -6.14 -2.49 -13.89
CA ILE A 286 -4.83 -2.15 -14.47
C ILE A 286 -3.89 -3.33 -14.28
N ASP A 287 -3.43 -3.89 -15.39
CA ASP A 287 -2.46 -4.98 -15.39
C ASP A 287 -1.00 -4.48 -15.31
N VAL A 288 -0.06 -5.42 -15.25
CA VAL A 288 1.38 -5.11 -15.16
C VAL A 288 1.87 -4.42 -16.42
N ASP A 289 1.40 -4.81 -17.61
CA ASP A 289 1.84 -4.25 -18.87
C ASP A 289 1.44 -2.78 -19.01
N GLN A 290 0.20 -2.45 -18.64
CA GLN A 290 -0.29 -1.07 -18.59
C GLN A 290 0.48 -0.22 -17.58
N GLY A 291 0.73 -0.74 -16.37
CA GLY A 291 1.46 -0.01 -15.33
C GLY A 291 2.93 0.19 -15.67
N VAL A 292 3.59 -0.76 -16.35
CA VAL A 292 4.96 -0.60 -16.88
C VAL A 292 5.01 0.50 -17.94
N ASP A 293 4.04 0.55 -18.87
CA ASP A 293 3.95 1.62 -19.87
C ASP A 293 3.78 3.00 -19.22
N GLU A 294 3.00 3.10 -18.15
CA GLU A 294 2.87 4.34 -17.36
C GLU A 294 4.19 4.73 -16.70
N LEU A 295 4.90 3.78 -16.08
CA LEU A 295 6.19 4.01 -15.45
C LEU A 295 7.25 4.48 -16.45
N ILE A 296 7.30 3.86 -17.63
CA ILE A 296 8.21 4.25 -18.71
C ILE A 296 8.00 5.73 -19.08
N ARG A 297 6.74 6.16 -19.25
CA ARG A 297 6.42 7.56 -19.54
C ARG A 297 6.77 8.49 -18.38
N ALA A 298 6.45 8.09 -17.14
CA ALA A 298 6.71 8.90 -15.95
C ALA A 298 8.22 9.10 -15.71
N TYR A 299 9.03 8.07 -15.94
CA TYR A 299 10.48 8.15 -15.72
C TYR A 299 11.25 9.00 -16.74
N SER A 300 10.58 9.49 -17.79
CA SER A 300 11.16 10.53 -18.67
C SER A 300 11.33 11.88 -17.97
N VAL A 301 10.52 12.15 -16.93
CA VAL A 301 10.49 13.44 -16.20
C VAL A 301 10.80 13.30 -14.71
N ILE A 302 11.02 12.08 -14.21
CA ILE A 302 11.36 11.83 -12.80
C ILE A 302 12.86 11.64 -12.65
N ASP A 303 13.49 12.50 -11.86
CA ASP A 303 14.82 12.29 -11.33
C ASP A 303 14.75 11.60 -9.98
N VAL A 304 15.83 10.86 -9.61
CA VAL A 304 15.90 10.19 -8.31
C VAL A 304 16.05 11.23 -7.19
N HIS A 305 15.07 11.24 -6.31
CA HIS A 305 15.11 11.97 -5.07
C HIS A 305 14.91 11.01 -3.90
N SER A 306 15.53 11.32 -2.76
CA SER A 306 15.36 10.52 -1.52
C SER A 306 13.90 10.39 -1.09
N GLU A 307 13.06 11.36 -1.44
CA GLU A 307 11.60 11.33 -1.19
C GLU A 307 10.88 10.20 -1.93
N TYR A 308 11.49 9.60 -2.97
CA TYR A 308 10.87 8.54 -3.79
C TYR A 308 11.28 7.14 -3.36
N SER A 309 11.98 7.00 -2.24
CA SER A 309 12.33 5.71 -1.65
C SER A 309 11.96 5.67 -0.17
N ASN A 310 11.58 4.50 0.32
CA ASN A 310 11.44 4.23 1.74
C ASN A 310 12.75 3.70 2.36
N LEU A 311 13.80 3.61 1.56
CA LEU A 311 15.13 3.11 1.95
C LEU A 311 16.04 4.21 2.45
#